data_56bd3b03eaafd652d952b98e8c97e471
#
_entry.id   56bd3b03eaafd652d952b98e8c97e471
#
_cell.length_a   1.000
_cell.length_b   1.000
_cell.length_c   1.000
_cell.angle_alpha   90.00
_cell.angle_beta   90.00
_cell.angle_gamma   90.00
#
_symmetry.space_group_name_H-M   'P 1'
#
loop_
_entity.id
_entity.type
_entity.pdbx_description
1 polymer ?
#
loop_
_entity_poly.entity_id
_entity_poly.type
_entity_poly.pdbx_seq_one_letter_code
_entity_poly.pdbx_strand_id
1 'polypeptide(L)'
;HPELCAWDYLHSLTQKYDGITAKKCISGPNMILIDHFLQLGNKETPYYGTDIHALIDDIAKAYQDAILDFYDHGCRYLQIDDTSWTYLIDENFQKKITALGYTKGQILNWFQLVSTKALEHKPEDFFIATHFCKGNFKGNPLFHGFYDSVAPVIAEIPYDAFFVEYDDARSGSFAPWSVLKDKDAIFVAGLISTKNPILEDHDFLKKRYAEARSVVGEQIALSPQCGFASVEEGNCIDEE
;
A
#
# COMPACT_ATOMS: atom_id res chain seq x y z
N HIS A 1 -5.56 -20.19 -1.36
CA HIS A 1 -5.53 -18.93 -2.10
C HIS A 1 -5.03 -19.19 -3.55
N PRO A 2 -5.58 -18.57 -4.60
CA PRO A 2 -5.21 -18.89 -5.98
C PRO A 2 -3.74 -18.61 -6.33
N GLU A 3 -3.08 -17.72 -5.60
CA GLU A 3 -1.67 -17.37 -5.83
C GLU A 3 -0.66 -18.23 -5.05
N LEU A 4 -1.09 -19.23 -4.29
CA LEU A 4 -0.20 -20.11 -3.55
C LEU A 4 0.76 -20.88 -4.44
N CYS A 5 0.33 -21.34 -5.63
CA CYS A 5 1.23 -22.03 -6.57
C CYS A 5 2.42 -21.14 -6.99
N ALA A 6 2.17 -19.83 -7.23
CA ALA A 6 3.23 -18.88 -7.56
C ALA A 6 4.15 -18.62 -6.36
N TRP A 7 3.59 -18.57 -5.15
CA TRP A 7 4.35 -18.49 -3.91
C TRP A 7 5.23 -19.73 -3.70
N ASP A 8 4.66 -20.94 -3.79
CA ASP A 8 5.39 -22.19 -3.60
C ASP A 8 6.59 -22.29 -4.56
N TYR A 9 6.40 -21.87 -5.83
CA TYR A 9 7.47 -21.80 -6.80
C TYR A 9 8.58 -20.83 -6.38
N LEU A 10 8.23 -19.59 -6.04
CA LEU A 10 9.18 -18.59 -5.57
C LEU A 10 9.93 -19.06 -4.32
N HIS A 11 9.19 -19.60 -3.35
CA HIS A 11 9.74 -20.11 -2.11
C HIS A 11 10.75 -21.26 -2.39
N SER A 12 10.43 -22.17 -3.30
CA SER A 12 11.33 -23.26 -3.69
C SER A 12 12.65 -22.78 -4.31
N LEU A 13 12.64 -21.62 -4.97
CA LEU A 13 13.86 -21.02 -5.52
C LEU A 13 14.75 -20.43 -4.42
N THR A 14 14.15 -19.72 -3.46
CA THR A 14 14.89 -19.05 -2.38
C THR A 14 15.48 -20.02 -1.37
N GLN A 15 14.87 -21.19 -1.17
CA GLN A 15 15.40 -22.25 -0.31
C GLN A 15 16.78 -22.77 -0.71
N LYS A 16 17.24 -22.49 -1.92
CA LYS A 16 18.56 -22.87 -2.43
C LYS A 16 19.67 -21.93 -1.95
N TYR A 17 19.34 -20.84 -1.29
CA TYR A 17 20.29 -19.80 -0.91
C TYR A 17 20.11 -19.42 0.56
N ASP A 18 21.21 -19.45 1.32
CA ASP A 18 21.20 -19.01 2.71
C ASP A 18 21.02 -17.49 2.80
N GLY A 19 20.26 -17.03 3.79
CA GLY A 19 20.05 -15.61 4.08
C GLY A 19 19.12 -14.88 3.10
N ILE A 20 18.42 -15.59 2.22
CA ILE A 20 17.41 -15.03 1.31
C ILE A 20 16.02 -15.31 1.85
N THR A 21 15.22 -14.25 1.98
CA THR A 21 13.80 -14.36 2.31
C THR A 21 12.95 -14.00 1.09
N ALA A 22 12.06 -14.90 0.70
CA ALA A 22 11.08 -14.62 -0.34
C ALA A 22 10.04 -13.61 0.17
N LYS A 23 9.67 -12.64 -0.67
CA LYS A 23 8.58 -11.70 -0.41
C LYS A 23 7.44 -11.93 -1.40
N LYS A 24 6.21 -12.04 -0.90
CA LYS A 24 5.00 -12.08 -1.71
C LYS A 24 4.27 -10.74 -1.66
N CYS A 25 3.74 -10.29 -2.80
CA CYS A 25 2.84 -9.14 -2.87
C CYS A 25 1.44 -9.61 -3.26
N ILE A 26 0.43 -9.00 -2.63
CA ILE A 26 -1.00 -9.18 -2.96
C ILE A 26 -1.70 -7.82 -2.95
N SER A 27 -2.81 -7.71 -3.68
CA SER A 27 -3.64 -6.50 -3.67
C SER A 27 -4.25 -6.24 -2.29
N GLY A 28 -4.48 -4.97 -1.94
CA GLY A 28 -5.04 -4.58 -0.66
C GLY A 28 -6.57 -4.73 -0.56
N PRO A 29 -7.11 -4.87 0.65
CA PRO A 29 -8.55 -5.04 0.88
C PRO A 29 -9.37 -3.83 0.45
N ASN A 30 -8.82 -2.62 0.54
CA ASN A 30 -9.51 -1.40 0.13
C ASN A 30 -9.71 -1.30 -1.39
N MET A 31 -8.91 -2.02 -2.19
CA MET A 31 -9.13 -2.11 -3.64
C MET A 31 -10.50 -2.72 -3.96
N ILE A 32 -10.92 -3.74 -3.19
CA ILE A 32 -12.24 -4.37 -3.35
C ILE A 32 -13.35 -3.39 -2.95
N LEU A 33 -13.17 -2.65 -1.85
CA LEU A 33 -14.14 -1.64 -1.43
C LEU A 33 -14.27 -0.50 -2.44
N ILE A 34 -13.17 0.00 -3.00
CA ILE A 34 -13.21 1.05 -4.02
C ILE A 34 -13.92 0.56 -5.28
N ASP A 35 -13.63 -0.66 -5.73
CA ASP A 35 -14.31 -1.25 -6.89
C ASP A 35 -15.83 -1.34 -6.65
N HIS A 36 -16.24 -1.76 -5.45
CA HIS A 36 -17.63 -1.76 -5.06
C HIS A 36 -18.27 -0.37 -5.21
N PHE A 37 -17.65 0.69 -4.68
CA PHE A 37 -18.18 2.05 -4.78
C PHE A 37 -18.17 2.60 -6.21
N LEU A 38 -17.14 2.29 -7.01
CA LEU A 38 -17.01 2.79 -8.37
C LEU A 38 -17.95 2.10 -9.37
N GLN A 39 -18.15 0.78 -9.21
CA GLN A 39 -18.94 -0.01 -10.16
C GLN A 39 -20.44 0.09 -9.89
N LEU A 40 -20.82 0.14 -8.62
CA LEU A 40 -22.25 0.08 -8.24
C LEU A 40 -22.87 1.46 -8.06
N GLY A 41 -22.05 2.48 -7.81
CA GLY A 41 -22.58 3.79 -7.42
C GLY A 41 -23.47 3.64 -6.17
N ASN A 42 -24.70 4.18 -6.24
CA ASN A 42 -25.71 3.99 -5.19
C ASN A 42 -26.56 2.72 -5.37
N LYS A 43 -26.14 1.77 -6.19
CA LYS A 43 -26.90 0.54 -6.40
C LYS A 43 -26.59 -0.45 -5.29
N GLU A 44 -27.63 -1.07 -4.77
CA GLU A 44 -27.52 -2.19 -3.84
C GLU A 44 -26.84 -3.38 -4.54
N THR A 45 -25.95 -4.05 -3.83
CA THR A 45 -25.48 -5.34 -4.32
C THR A 45 -26.57 -6.40 -4.08
N PRO A 46 -26.68 -7.41 -4.95
CA PRO A 46 -27.64 -8.49 -4.75
C PRO A 46 -27.46 -9.24 -3.42
N TYR A 47 -26.25 -9.22 -2.85
CA TYR A 47 -25.91 -9.98 -1.64
C TYR A 47 -25.92 -9.13 -0.37
N TYR A 48 -25.27 -7.96 -0.39
CA TYR A 48 -25.10 -7.13 0.82
C TYR A 48 -26.16 -6.03 0.95
N GLY A 49 -26.93 -5.72 -0.11
CA GLY A 49 -27.83 -4.58 -0.12
C GLY A 49 -27.09 -3.30 0.20
N THR A 50 -27.49 -2.63 1.29
CA THR A 50 -26.84 -1.42 1.81
C THR A 50 -25.91 -1.68 3.01
N ASP A 51 -25.72 -2.94 3.41
CA ASP A 51 -24.91 -3.30 4.58
C ASP A 51 -23.43 -3.36 4.24
N ILE A 52 -22.80 -2.20 4.30
CA ILE A 52 -21.35 -2.05 4.06
C ILE A 52 -20.52 -2.77 5.12
N HIS A 53 -21.03 -2.95 6.35
CA HIS A 53 -20.29 -3.62 7.41
C HIS A 53 -20.21 -5.13 7.17
N ALA A 54 -21.28 -5.75 6.66
CA ALA A 54 -21.24 -7.15 6.25
C ALA A 54 -20.22 -7.38 5.12
N LEU A 55 -20.15 -6.46 4.14
CA LEU A 55 -19.12 -6.53 3.08
C LEU A 55 -17.71 -6.38 3.66
N ILE A 56 -17.48 -5.43 4.58
CA ILE A 56 -16.20 -5.24 5.25
C ILE A 56 -15.78 -6.50 6.01
N ASP A 57 -16.70 -7.13 6.74
CA ASP A 57 -16.42 -8.33 7.52
C ASP A 57 -16.02 -9.52 6.63
N ASP A 58 -16.71 -9.71 5.51
CA ASP A 58 -16.40 -10.77 4.55
C ASP A 58 -15.07 -10.53 3.83
N ILE A 59 -14.77 -9.29 3.43
CA ILE A 59 -13.45 -8.94 2.87
C ILE A 59 -12.36 -9.21 3.90
N ALA A 60 -12.52 -8.70 5.12
CA ALA A 60 -11.53 -8.89 6.18
C ALA A 60 -11.27 -10.37 6.46
N LYS A 61 -12.34 -11.18 6.54
CA LYS A 61 -12.24 -12.63 6.74
C LYS A 61 -11.48 -13.32 5.60
N ALA A 62 -11.76 -12.94 4.35
CA ALA A 62 -11.05 -13.49 3.20
C ALA A 62 -9.53 -13.17 3.24
N TYR A 63 -9.16 -11.97 3.72
CA TYR A 63 -7.75 -11.60 3.90
C TYR A 63 -7.10 -12.32 5.07
N GLN A 64 -7.79 -12.49 6.21
CA GLN A 64 -7.32 -13.31 7.32
C GLN A 64 -6.99 -14.73 6.86
N ASP A 65 -7.89 -15.35 6.10
CA ASP A 65 -7.70 -16.70 5.57
C ASP A 65 -6.52 -16.75 4.59
N ALA A 66 -6.41 -15.78 3.68
CA ALA A 66 -5.30 -15.71 2.74
C ALA A 66 -3.94 -15.50 3.45
N ILE A 67 -3.90 -14.65 4.49
CA ILE A 67 -2.69 -14.42 5.29
C ILE A 67 -2.25 -15.71 5.97
N LEU A 68 -3.17 -16.45 6.57
CA LEU A 68 -2.88 -17.74 7.20
C LEU A 68 -2.46 -18.81 6.18
N ASP A 69 -3.11 -18.86 5.01
CA ASP A 69 -2.72 -19.77 3.92
C ASP A 69 -1.26 -19.52 3.49
N PHE A 70 -0.87 -18.25 3.27
CA PHE A 70 0.53 -17.93 2.94
C PHE A 70 1.49 -18.30 4.07
N TYR A 71 1.11 -18.01 5.31
CA TYR A 71 1.92 -18.34 6.49
C TYR A 71 2.16 -19.86 6.61
N ASP A 72 1.11 -20.67 6.46
CA ASP A 72 1.18 -22.12 6.52
C ASP A 72 2.01 -22.73 5.38
N HIS A 73 2.07 -22.03 4.23
CA HIS A 73 2.98 -22.35 3.13
C HIS A 73 4.40 -21.76 3.29
N GLY A 74 4.76 -21.34 4.50
CA GLY A 74 6.13 -20.87 4.83
C GLY A 74 6.42 -19.42 4.47
N CYS A 75 5.44 -18.62 4.07
CA CYS A 75 5.65 -17.18 3.87
C CYS A 75 5.91 -16.50 5.20
N ARG A 76 6.95 -15.64 5.23
CA ARG A 76 7.29 -14.82 6.39
C ARG A 76 7.43 -13.34 6.07
N TYR A 77 7.25 -12.98 4.79
CA TYR A 77 7.23 -11.60 4.33
C TYR A 77 6.14 -11.41 3.26
N LEU A 78 5.06 -10.75 3.65
CA LEU A 78 3.95 -10.38 2.78
C LEU A 78 3.92 -8.85 2.62
N GLN A 79 3.65 -8.38 1.40
CA GLN A 79 3.33 -6.98 1.14
C GLN A 79 1.91 -6.87 0.61
N ILE A 80 1.13 -5.98 1.21
CA ILE A 80 -0.23 -5.66 0.80
C ILE A 80 -0.19 -4.34 0.02
N ASP A 81 -0.38 -4.42 -1.30
CA ASP A 81 -0.36 -3.27 -2.20
C ASP A 81 -1.74 -2.61 -2.22
N ASP A 82 -1.89 -1.49 -1.53
CA ASP A 82 -3.18 -0.82 -1.35
C ASP A 82 -3.14 0.65 -1.80
N THR A 83 -3.18 0.85 -3.11
CA THR A 83 -3.20 2.18 -3.70
C THR A 83 -4.53 2.93 -3.51
N SER A 84 -5.54 2.29 -2.93
CA SER A 84 -6.88 2.87 -2.72
C SER A 84 -6.86 4.12 -1.84
N TRP A 85 -5.91 4.22 -0.91
CA TRP A 85 -5.74 5.38 -0.05
C TRP A 85 -5.54 6.68 -0.83
N THR A 86 -4.94 6.59 -2.03
CA THR A 86 -4.67 7.76 -2.85
C THR A 86 -5.91 8.30 -3.58
N TYR A 87 -6.97 7.50 -3.71
CA TYR A 87 -8.27 8.03 -4.12
C TYR A 87 -8.77 9.10 -3.13
N LEU A 88 -8.50 8.93 -1.84
CA LEU A 88 -8.97 9.85 -0.80
C LEU A 88 -8.19 11.17 -0.73
N ILE A 89 -7.03 11.28 -1.37
CA ILE A 89 -6.27 12.53 -1.48
C ILE A 89 -6.58 13.30 -2.78
N ASP A 90 -7.23 12.66 -3.76
CA ASP A 90 -7.57 13.25 -5.05
C ASP A 90 -8.92 14.00 -4.99
N GLU A 91 -8.91 15.28 -5.35
CA GLU A 91 -10.12 16.12 -5.29
C GLU A 91 -11.22 15.67 -6.26
N ASN A 92 -10.85 15.12 -7.41
CA ASN A 92 -11.85 14.66 -8.39
C ASN A 92 -12.56 13.42 -7.88
N PHE A 93 -11.82 12.53 -7.23
CA PHE A 93 -12.44 11.38 -6.58
C PHE A 93 -13.33 11.81 -5.41
N GLN A 94 -12.90 12.76 -4.57
CA GLN A 94 -13.72 13.29 -3.49
C GLN A 94 -15.05 13.87 -3.99
N LYS A 95 -15.07 14.56 -5.12
CA LYS A 95 -16.32 15.02 -5.77
C LYS A 95 -17.21 13.85 -6.18
N LYS A 96 -16.63 12.77 -6.71
CA LYS A 96 -17.41 11.56 -7.10
C LYS A 96 -18.05 10.90 -5.89
N ILE A 97 -17.29 10.64 -4.81
CA ILE A 97 -17.85 10.00 -3.61
C ILE A 97 -18.93 10.86 -2.94
N THR A 98 -18.79 12.19 -2.96
CA THR A 98 -19.81 13.10 -2.46
C THR A 98 -21.10 13.03 -3.29
N ALA A 99 -20.99 12.94 -4.61
CA ALA A 99 -22.13 12.76 -5.51
C ALA A 99 -22.85 11.41 -5.29
N LEU A 100 -22.16 10.41 -4.77
CA LEU A 100 -22.70 9.10 -4.37
C LEU A 100 -23.31 9.11 -2.96
N GLY A 101 -23.28 10.25 -2.26
CA GLY A 101 -23.85 10.40 -0.92
C GLY A 101 -22.89 10.02 0.22
N TYR A 102 -21.60 9.77 -0.07
CA TYR A 102 -20.61 9.45 0.95
C TYR A 102 -19.72 10.64 1.29
N THR A 103 -19.22 10.65 2.50
CA THR A 103 -18.17 11.59 2.94
C THR A 103 -16.81 10.92 2.90
N LYS A 104 -15.75 11.72 2.70
CA LYS A 104 -14.37 11.25 2.82
C LYS A 104 -14.10 10.54 4.15
N GLY A 105 -14.61 11.12 5.25
CA GLY A 105 -14.43 10.54 6.59
C GLY A 105 -15.05 9.16 6.75
N GLN A 106 -16.22 8.92 6.16
CA GLN A 106 -16.84 7.59 6.17
C GLN A 106 -15.95 6.56 5.45
N ILE A 107 -15.48 6.88 4.23
CA ILE A 107 -14.65 5.95 3.47
C ILE A 107 -13.31 5.73 4.17
N LEU A 108 -12.71 6.77 4.73
CA LEU A 108 -11.46 6.68 5.49
C LEU A 108 -11.61 5.69 6.68
N ASN A 109 -12.73 5.80 7.42
CA ASN A 109 -13.02 4.89 8.53
C ASN A 109 -13.24 3.44 8.05
N TRP A 110 -13.91 3.24 6.93
CA TRP A 110 -14.13 1.90 6.38
C TRP A 110 -12.83 1.26 5.88
N PHE A 111 -11.95 2.06 5.26
CA PHE A 111 -10.64 1.61 4.83
C PHE A 111 -9.77 1.20 6.03
N GLN A 112 -9.74 2.01 7.08
CA GLN A 112 -9.04 1.67 8.30
C GLN A 112 -9.62 0.39 8.92
N LEU A 113 -10.94 0.29 9.00
CA LEU A 113 -11.63 -0.84 9.62
C LEU A 113 -11.33 -2.15 8.90
N VAL A 114 -11.48 -2.20 7.56
CA VAL A 114 -11.24 -3.43 6.81
C VAL A 114 -9.77 -3.84 6.85
N SER A 115 -8.84 -2.89 6.75
CA SER A 115 -7.40 -3.17 6.82
C SER A 115 -6.99 -3.66 8.20
N THR A 116 -7.50 -3.05 9.27
CA THR A 116 -7.22 -3.49 10.65
C THR A 116 -7.78 -4.89 10.91
N LYS A 117 -9.04 -5.13 10.53
CA LYS A 117 -9.65 -6.46 10.66
C LYS A 117 -8.94 -7.53 9.83
N ALA A 118 -8.48 -7.20 8.63
CA ALA A 118 -7.73 -8.13 7.78
C ALA A 118 -6.44 -8.63 8.44
N LEU A 119 -5.83 -7.81 9.31
CA LEU A 119 -4.61 -8.16 10.05
C LEU A 119 -4.87 -8.74 11.45
N GLU A 120 -6.12 -8.82 11.88
CA GLU A 120 -6.46 -9.52 13.12
C GLU A 120 -5.98 -10.98 13.02
N HIS A 121 -5.33 -11.46 14.08
CA HIS A 121 -4.79 -12.82 14.16
C HIS A 121 -3.59 -13.12 13.24
N LYS A 122 -2.92 -12.07 12.66
CA LYS A 122 -1.65 -12.33 11.98
C LYS A 122 -0.65 -12.96 12.96
N PRO A 123 0.11 -14.01 12.55
CA PRO A 123 1.16 -14.57 13.40
C PRO A 123 2.23 -13.52 13.74
N GLU A 124 2.79 -13.58 14.97
CA GLU A 124 3.76 -12.58 15.47
C GLU A 124 5.04 -12.53 14.63
N ASP A 125 5.48 -13.68 14.09
CA ASP A 125 6.67 -13.81 13.25
C ASP A 125 6.38 -13.62 11.75
N PHE A 126 5.18 -13.15 11.39
CA PHE A 126 4.83 -12.83 10.02
C PHE A 126 4.97 -11.33 9.76
N PHE A 127 6.01 -10.94 9.05
CA PHE A 127 6.22 -9.54 8.66
C PHE A 127 5.27 -9.16 7.53
N ILE A 128 4.35 -8.22 7.79
CA ILE A 128 3.38 -7.74 6.81
C ILE A 128 3.57 -6.24 6.58
N ALA A 129 4.04 -5.91 5.39
CA ALA A 129 4.17 -4.53 4.93
C ALA A 129 2.96 -4.08 4.13
N THR A 130 2.75 -2.77 4.03
CA THR A 130 1.84 -2.17 3.05
C THR A 130 2.60 -1.26 2.08
N HIS A 131 2.11 -1.16 0.86
CA HIS A 131 2.60 -0.21 -0.13
C HIS A 131 1.44 0.60 -0.69
N PHE A 132 1.67 1.89 -0.84
CA PHE A 132 0.77 2.79 -1.55
C PHE A 132 1.54 3.92 -2.23
N CYS A 133 1.15 4.17 -3.46
CA CYS A 133 1.68 5.20 -4.32
C CYS A 133 0.51 5.94 -5.00
N LYS A 134 0.81 6.94 -5.77
CA LYS A 134 -0.21 7.72 -6.51
C LYS A 134 -0.59 7.10 -7.86
N GLY A 135 -0.31 5.82 -8.03
CA GLY A 135 -0.44 5.11 -9.30
C GLY A 135 0.73 5.38 -10.24
N ASN A 136 0.92 4.47 -11.18
CA ASN A 136 1.97 4.55 -12.19
C ASN A 136 1.42 4.01 -13.52
N PHE A 137 1.07 4.91 -14.42
CA PHE A 137 0.67 4.55 -15.79
C PHE A 137 1.66 5.13 -16.78
N LYS A 138 2.57 4.30 -17.31
CA LYS A 138 3.63 4.73 -18.23
C LYS A 138 4.50 5.85 -17.65
N GLY A 139 4.85 5.77 -16.38
CA GLY A 139 5.59 6.80 -15.65
C GLY A 139 4.74 7.99 -15.17
N ASN A 140 3.43 8.02 -15.39
CA ASN A 140 2.56 9.10 -14.96
C ASN A 140 1.75 8.72 -13.72
N PRO A 141 1.58 9.64 -12.75
CA PRO A 141 0.71 9.41 -11.61
C PRO A 141 -0.76 9.45 -12.05
N LEU A 142 -1.59 8.64 -11.40
CA LEU A 142 -3.04 8.63 -11.62
C LEU A 142 -3.78 9.59 -10.66
N PHE A 143 -3.19 9.87 -9.51
CA PHE A 143 -3.79 10.67 -8.45
C PHE A 143 -2.90 11.84 -8.04
N HIS A 144 -3.54 12.92 -7.57
CA HIS A 144 -2.87 14.13 -7.11
C HIS A 144 -3.30 14.48 -5.69
N GLY A 145 -2.36 14.92 -4.86
CA GLY A 145 -2.61 15.34 -3.48
C GLY A 145 -1.48 14.94 -2.54
N PHE A 146 -1.59 15.39 -1.30
CA PHE A 146 -0.63 15.11 -0.24
C PHE A 146 -1.18 14.07 0.74
N TYR A 147 -0.28 13.39 1.45
CA TYR A 147 -0.65 12.31 2.38
C TYR A 147 -1.22 12.79 3.71
N ASP A 148 -1.28 14.11 3.96
CA ASP A 148 -1.65 14.72 5.24
C ASP A 148 -2.93 14.16 5.86
N SER A 149 -3.93 13.89 5.04
CA SER A 149 -5.23 13.43 5.52
C SER A 149 -5.35 11.91 5.70
N VAL A 150 -4.44 11.13 5.12
CA VAL A 150 -4.51 9.65 5.14
C VAL A 150 -3.38 9.03 5.96
N ALA A 151 -2.18 9.61 5.97
CA ALA A 151 -1.03 9.07 6.68
C ALA A 151 -1.27 8.80 8.16
N PRO A 152 -1.89 9.71 8.95
CA PRO A 152 -2.16 9.43 10.36
C PRO A 152 -3.08 8.24 10.59
N VAL A 153 -4.03 8.01 9.68
CA VAL A 153 -4.99 6.89 9.78
C VAL A 153 -4.32 5.59 9.36
N ILE A 154 -3.56 5.61 8.26
CA ILE A 154 -2.83 4.43 7.77
C ILE A 154 -1.81 3.97 8.81
N ALA A 155 -1.12 4.90 9.46
CA ALA A 155 -0.12 4.60 10.47
C ALA A 155 -0.69 3.93 11.76
N GLU A 156 -2.02 3.96 11.97
CA GLU A 156 -2.68 3.23 13.06
C GLU A 156 -2.96 1.75 12.73
N ILE A 157 -2.87 1.36 11.46
CA ILE A 157 -3.05 -0.03 11.03
C ILE A 157 -1.78 -0.82 11.39
N PRO A 158 -1.87 -2.03 11.96
CA PRO A 158 -0.72 -2.76 12.51
C PRO A 158 0.13 -3.43 11.43
N TYR A 159 0.59 -2.66 10.43
CA TYR A 159 1.62 -3.06 9.50
C TYR A 159 3.01 -2.94 10.12
N ASP A 160 3.92 -3.84 9.74
CA ASP A 160 5.31 -3.81 10.18
C ASP A 160 6.17 -2.84 9.34
N ALA A 161 5.73 -2.51 8.12
CA ALA A 161 6.39 -1.50 7.30
C ALA A 161 5.42 -0.78 6.35
N PHE A 162 5.77 0.47 6.01
CA PHE A 162 5.01 1.35 5.12
C PHE A 162 5.89 1.80 3.96
N PHE A 163 5.66 1.25 2.76
CA PHE A 163 6.32 1.67 1.52
C PHE A 163 5.55 2.84 0.91
N VAL A 164 6.16 4.01 0.87
CA VAL A 164 5.48 5.25 0.50
C VAL A 164 6.22 6.00 -0.60
N GLU A 165 5.48 6.49 -1.61
CA GLU A 165 6.02 7.27 -2.71
C GLU A 165 6.47 8.68 -2.26
N TYR A 166 7.77 8.98 -2.46
CA TYR A 166 8.39 10.28 -2.17
C TYR A 166 9.49 10.67 -3.17
N ASP A 167 9.46 10.15 -4.39
CA ASP A 167 10.45 10.38 -5.43
C ASP A 167 10.46 11.82 -5.96
N ASP A 168 9.37 12.58 -5.74
CA ASP A 168 9.31 13.98 -6.15
C ASP A 168 8.50 14.88 -5.20
N ALA A 169 8.45 16.17 -5.53
CA ALA A 169 7.76 17.19 -4.72
C ALA A 169 6.23 17.00 -4.61
N ARG A 170 5.61 16.20 -5.48
CA ARG A 170 4.16 15.93 -5.47
C ARG A 170 3.71 15.17 -4.22
N SER A 171 4.63 14.52 -3.52
CA SER A 171 4.33 13.80 -2.29
C SER A 171 4.29 14.72 -1.06
N GLY A 172 4.75 15.96 -1.17
CA GLY A 172 4.78 16.92 -0.07
C GLY A 172 5.89 16.66 0.94
N SER A 173 5.66 17.05 2.19
CA SER A 173 6.59 16.83 3.28
C SER A 173 6.40 15.49 3.97
N PHE A 174 7.41 15.04 4.72
CA PHE A 174 7.30 13.84 5.56
C PHE A 174 6.51 14.07 6.86
N ALA A 175 6.15 15.30 7.18
CA ALA A 175 5.49 15.67 8.44
C ALA A 175 4.28 14.80 8.82
N PRO A 176 3.40 14.38 7.88
CA PRO A 176 2.25 13.53 8.20
C PRO A 176 2.63 12.16 8.80
N TRP A 177 3.85 11.70 8.55
CA TRP A 177 4.38 10.42 9.04
C TRP A 177 5.07 10.50 10.40
N SER A 178 5.12 11.69 11.02
CA SER A 178 5.69 11.86 12.38
C SER A 178 5.04 10.95 13.43
N VAL A 179 3.82 10.48 13.16
CA VAL A 179 3.08 9.51 13.99
C VAL A 179 3.76 8.15 14.08
N LEU A 180 4.70 7.83 13.17
CA LEU A 180 5.48 6.59 13.19
C LEU A 180 6.71 6.67 14.10
N LYS A 181 7.11 7.86 14.55
CA LYS A 181 8.38 8.07 15.26
C LYS A 181 8.59 7.18 16.48
N ASP A 182 7.50 6.89 17.20
CA ASP A 182 7.51 6.10 18.41
C ASP A 182 6.87 4.71 18.23
N LYS A 183 6.67 4.28 16.98
CA LYS A 183 6.11 2.97 16.63
C LYS A 183 7.22 2.01 16.21
N ASP A 184 7.02 0.73 16.50
CA ASP A 184 7.87 -0.35 16.01
C ASP A 184 7.44 -0.75 14.59
N ALA A 185 7.57 0.18 13.66
CA ALA A 185 7.23 -0.01 12.27
C ALA A 185 8.21 0.75 11.37
N ILE A 186 8.57 0.16 10.24
CA ILE A 186 9.57 0.71 9.32
C ILE A 186 8.89 1.64 8.32
N PHE A 187 9.32 2.90 8.25
CA PHE A 187 8.98 3.79 7.14
C PHE A 187 9.95 3.55 5.98
N VAL A 188 9.45 3.04 4.86
CA VAL A 188 10.26 2.79 3.66
C VAL A 188 10.05 3.93 2.68
N ALA A 189 11.05 4.83 2.63
CA ALA A 189 10.99 6.01 1.78
C ALA A 189 11.33 5.66 0.33
N GLY A 190 10.33 5.71 -0.54
CA GLY A 190 10.49 5.53 -1.98
C GLY A 190 11.02 6.80 -2.63
N LEU A 191 12.34 7.01 -2.56
CA LEU A 191 13.00 8.23 -3.04
C LEU A 191 13.58 8.11 -4.44
N ILE A 192 13.74 6.87 -4.95
CA ILE A 192 14.33 6.62 -6.26
C ILE A 192 13.21 6.43 -7.26
N SER A 193 13.19 7.26 -8.30
CA SER A 193 12.12 7.25 -9.31
C SER A 193 12.25 6.04 -10.24
N THR A 194 11.12 5.44 -10.56
CA THR A 194 10.99 4.42 -11.60
C THR A 194 10.24 4.96 -12.82
N LYS A 195 10.06 6.29 -12.89
CA LYS A 195 9.20 6.97 -13.86
C LYS A 195 9.97 7.72 -14.95
N ASN A 196 11.27 7.96 -14.72
CA ASN A 196 12.13 8.65 -15.67
C ASN A 196 13.55 8.06 -15.64
N PRO A 197 14.36 8.18 -16.72
CA PRO A 197 15.67 7.56 -16.84
C PRO A 197 16.79 8.36 -16.16
N ILE A 198 16.49 9.42 -15.43
CA ILE A 198 17.50 10.27 -14.80
C ILE A 198 17.83 9.70 -13.43
N LEU A 199 19.08 9.29 -13.24
CA LEU A 199 19.57 8.85 -11.93
C LEU A 199 19.59 10.03 -10.96
N GLU A 200 19.10 9.79 -9.76
CA GLU A 200 19.13 10.79 -8.69
C GLU A 200 20.54 11.06 -8.21
N ASP A 201 20.81 12.32 -7.91
CA ASP A 201 22.05 12.73 -7.26
C ASP A 201 22.16 12.16 -5.84
N HIS A 202 23.32 11.60 -5.49
CA HIS A 202 23.56 10.97 -4.20
C HIS A 202 23.41 11.93 -3.01
N ASP A 203 23.78 13.18 -3.15
CA ASP A 203 23.67 14.15 -2.06
C ASP A 203 22.22 14.62 -1.90
N PHE A 204 21.45 14.67 -3.00
CA PHE A 204 20.01 14.85 -2.95
C PHE A 204 19.34 13.71 -2.17
N LEU A 205 19.65 12.44 -2.51
CA LEU A 205 19.08 11.27 -1.81
C LEU A 205 19.45 11.27 -0.32
N LYS A 206 20.70 11.53 0.03
CA LYS A 206 21.15 11.65 1.43
C LYS A 206 20.39 12.73 2.19
N LYS A 207 20.18 13.89 1.55
CA LYS A 207 19.43 14.99 2.14
C LYS A 207 17.96 14.61 2.38
N ARG A 208 17.30 14.03 1.37
CA ARG A 208 15.90 13.58 1.50
C ARG A 208 15.74 12.48 2.55
N TYR A 209 16.68 11.53 2.59
CA TYR A 209 16.69 10.48 3.61
C TYR A 209 16.87 11.06 5.02
N ALA A 210 17.80 11.98 5.21
CA ALA A 210 18.02 12.64 6.49
C ALA A 210 16.79 13.48 6.93
N GLU A 211 16.12 14.15 6.00
CA GLU A 211 14.87 14.86 6.24
C GLU A 211 13.76 13.89 6.72
N ALA A 212 13.55 12.79 6.00
CA ALA A 212 12.59 11.76 6.40
C ALA A 212 12.91 11.20 7.79
N ARG A 213 14.18 10.80 8.04
CA ARG A 213 14.64 10.27 9.32
C ARG A 213 14.41 11.24 10.48
N SER A 214 14.59 12.53 10.27
CA SER A 214 14.33 13.54 11.31
C SER A 214 12.86 13.58 11.76
N VAL A 215 11.94 13.16 10.88
CA VAL A 215 10.50 13.14 11.13
C VAL A 215 10.03 11.80 11.68
N VAL A 216 10.40 10.69 11.01
CA VAL A 216 9.89 9.35 11.34
C VAL A 216 10.75 8.58 12.35
N GLY A 217 11.96 9.07 12.66
CA GLY A 217 12.88 8.41 13.61
C GLY A 217 13.82 7.41 12.95
N GLU A 218 14.32 6.46 13.75
CA GLU A 218 15.39 5.52 13.35
C GLU A 218 14.87 4.34 12.51
N GLN A 219 13.59 4.00 12.60
CA GLN A 219 12.97 2.92 11.85
C GLN A 219 12.66 3.36 10.41
N ILE A 220 13.71 3.55 9.61
CA ILE A 220 13.61 4.02 8.23
C ILE A 220 14.46 3.20 7.28
N ALA A 221 13.92 2.92 6.10
CA ALA A 221 14.62 2.30 4.97
C ALA A 221 14.44 3.14 3.70
N LEU A 222 15.26 2.86 2.70
CA LEU A 222 15.21 3.46 1.37
C LEU A 222 14.76 2.42 0.35
N SER A 223 13.89 2.80 -0.57
CA SER A 223 13.51 1.97 -1.72
C SER A 223 13.38 2.80 -3.00
N PRO A 224 13.42 2.15 -4.18
CA PRO A 224 12.83 2.74 -5.37
C PRO A 224 11.31 2.81 -5.25
N GLN A 225 10.70 3.53 -6.19
CA GLN A 225 9.24 3.52 -6.36
C GLN A 225 8.74 2.16 -6.85
N CYS A 226 7.40 2.02 -6.87
CA CYS A 226 6.75 0.83 -7.40
C CYS A 226 7.04 0.66 -8.90
N GLY A 227 7.40 -0.57 -9.27
CA GLY A 227 7.48 -1.13 -10.62
C GLY A 227 8.15 -0.28 -11.71
N PHE A 228 9.16 -0.84 -12.33
CA PHE A 228 9.79 -0.26 -13.52
C PHE A 228 8.92 -0.41 -14.78
N ALA A 229 7.92 -1.29 -14.73
CA ALA A 229 6.95 -1.52 -15.80
C ALA A 229 5.61 -1.92 -15.15
N SER A 230 4.77 -0.93 -14.86
CA SER A 230 3.44 -1.14 -14.25
C SER A 230 2.37 -1.54 -15.27
N VAL A 231 2.66 -1.43 -16.55
CA VAL A 231 1.83 -1.80 -17.70
C VAL A 231 2.68 -2.44 -18.78
N GLU A 232 2.05 -3.12 -19.75
CA GLU A 232 2.74 -3.83 -20.85
C GLU A 232 3.73 -2.95 -21.61
N GLU A 233 3.39 -1.66 -21.79
CA GLU A 233 4.24 -0.69 -22.50
C GLU A 233 5.44 -0.21 -21.66
N GLY A 234 5.48 -0.52 -20.37
CA GLY A 234 6.55 -0.10 -19.46
C GLY A 234 6.54 1.38 -19.11
N ASN A 235 7.55 1.80 -18.37
CA ASN A 235 7.85 3.20 -18.07
C ASN A 235 8.92 3.73 -19.06
N CYS A 236 9.20 5.03 -19.04
CA CYS A 236 10.27 5.66 -19.83
C CYS A 236 11.66 5.43 -19.19
N ILE A 237 12.02 4.17 -18.97
CA ILE A 237 13.29 3.76 -18.37
C ILE A 237 13.85 2.64 -19.23
N ASP A 238 15.13 2.76 -19.59
CA ASP A 238 15.86 1.74 -20.33
C ASP A 238 16.49 0.72 -19.35
N GLU A 239 16.82 -0.48 -19.84
CA GLU A 239 17.44 -1.55 -19.05
C GLU A 239 18.92 -1.27 -18.73
N GLU A 240 19.51 -0.24 -19.33
CA GLU A 240 20.89 0.22 -19.08
C GLU A 240 20.94 1.26 -17.95
#